data_19d52adbc226f1430cae0dc112ccabee
#
_entry.id   19d52adbc226f1430cae0dc112ccabee
#
_cell.length_a   1.000
_cell.length_b   1.000
_cell.length_c   1.000
_cell.angle_alpha   90.00
_cell.angle_beta   90.00
_cell.angle_gamma   90.00
#
_symmetry.space_group_name_H-M   'P 1'
#
loop_
_entity.id
_entity.type
_entity.pdbx_description
1 polymer ?
#
loop_
_entity_poly.entity_id
_entity_poly.type
_entity_poly.pdbx_seq_one_letter_code
_entity_poly.pdbx_strand_id
1 'polypeptide(L)'
;DRIGSYDVETNYLRFENTVTKLLEQAVICEISSPEDYRYLKDMHYYEQVDAYLYKLGRPLVTTQDNRGFYCAFNELNTSKKRASTLKVFESWVVDLEGVIEWLRLVRSVDKESRPLVAGTALNESELLSAIEESSAYLHQIERIAHKFKRGGKGVGARSKLTAVLQHLVDTGFLKSMGSTGTQFIATAKWSLLYDQ
;
A
#
# COMPACT_ATOMS: atom_id res chain seq x y z
N ASP A 1 -2.49 19.70 37.03
CA ASP A 1 -1.35 19.44 36.08
C ASP A 1 -1.29 18.01 35.50
N ARG A 2 -2.38 17.25 35.58
CA ARG A 2 -2.48 15.92 34.96
C ARG A 2 -2.88 15.95 33.46
N ILE A 3 -3.41 17.03 32.97
CA ILE A 3 -3.87 17.16 31.57
C ILE A 3 -2.67 17.31 30.62
N GLY A 4 -1.65 18.04 30.99
CA GLY A 4 -0.45 18.25 30.18
C GLY A 4 0.45 17.00 29.99
N SER A 5 0.43 16.03 30.94
CA SER A 5 1.26 14.83 30.83
C SER A 5 0.68 13.79 29.86
N TYR A 6 -0.66 13.70 29.78
CA TYR A 6 -1.33 12.79 28.85
C TYR A 6 -1.15 13.22 27.37
N ASP A 7 -1.16 14.51 27.10
CA ASP A 7 -0.94 15.05 25.74
C ASP A 7 0.49 14.80 25.25
N VAL A 8 1.48 14.96 26.13
CA VAL A 8 2.88 14.74 25.79
C VAL A 8 3.17 13.25 25.53
N GLU A 9 2.65 12.36 26.36
CA GLU A 9 2.84 10.90 26.23
C GLU A 9 2.12 10.38 24.98
N THR A 10 0.92 10.86 24.70
CA THR A 10 0.15 10.51 23.49
C THR A 10 0.86 10.97 22.21
N ASN A 11 1.43 12.18 22.21
CA ASN A 11 2.18 12.71 21.09
C ASN A 11 3.49 11.96 20.85
N TYR A 12 4.20 11.58 21.93
CA TYR A 12 5.41 10.77 21.80
C TYR A 12 5.14 9.42 21.17
N LEU A 13 4.13 8.70 21.65
CA LEU A 13 3.70 7.40 21.08
C LEU A 13 3.26 7.54 19.62
N ARG A 14 2.59 8.64 19.27
CA ARG A 14 2.17 8.89 17.89
C ARG A 14 3.38 9.13 16.98
N PHE A 15 4.34 9.92 17.42
CA PHE A 15 5.59 10.12 16.70
C PHE A 15 6.32 8.80 16.44
N GLU A 16 6.53 7.99 17.50
CA GLU A 16 7.21 6.69 17.41
C GLU A 16 6.49 5.76 16.41
N ASN A 17 5.18 5.60 16.53
CA ASN A 17 4.39 4.76 15.64
C ASN A 17 4.47 5.22 14.19
N THR A 18 4.36 6.53 13.94
CA THR A 18 4.42 7.11 12.60
C THR A 18 5.79 6.89 11.97
N VAL A 19 6.86 7.18 12.70
CA VAL A 19 8.25 6.99 12.23
C VAL A 19 8.53 5.52 11.95
N THR A 20 8.13 4.61 12.84
CA THR A 20 8.33 3.16 12.68
C THR A 20 7.68 2.66 11.39
N LYS A 21 6.41 3.01 11.14
CA LYS A 21 5.70 2.63 9.91
C LYS A 21 6.40 3.16 8.65
N LEU A 22 6.85 4.41 8.67
CA LEU A 22 7.58 5.01 7.54
C LEU A 22 8.91 4.31 7.28
N LEU A 23 9.66 3.95 8.32
CA LEU A 23 10.91 3.20 8.19
C LEU A 23 10.68 1.76 7.68
N GLU A 24 9.55 1.16 8.00
CA GLU A 24 9.08 -0.12 7.47
C GLU A 24 8.54 -0.04 6.03
N GLN A 25 8.71 1.10 5.36
CA GLN A 25 8.27 1.35 3.97
C GLN A 25 6.74 1.41 3.80
N ALA A 26 5.97 1.63 4.86
CA ALA A 26 4.54 1.84 4.73
C ALA A 26 4.24 3.19 4.06
N VAL A 27 3.17 3.21 3.27
CA VAL A 27 2.55 4.46 2.79
C VAL A 27 1.44 4.81 3.77
N ILE A 28 1.60 5.93 4.48
CA ILE A 28 0.62 6.43 5.45
C ILE A 28 -0.41 7.26 4.69
N CYS A 29 -1.67 6.84 4.72
CA CYS A 29 -2.77 7.57 4.13
C CYS A 29 -4.02 7.50 5.02
N GLU A 30 -5.05 8.27 4.69
CA GLU A 30 -6.30 8.30 5.44
C GLU A 30 -6.94 6.91 5.58
N ILE A 31 -6.72 6.02 4.60
CA ILE A 31 -7.28 4.67 4.57
C ILE A 31 -6.44 3.70 5.38
N SER A 32 -5.12 3.67 5.16
CA SER A 32 -4.22 2.70 5.81
C SER A 32 -4.00 3.01 7.29
N SER A 33 -3.78 4.27 7.63
CA SER A 33 -3.42 4.74 8.97
C SER A 33 -4.00 6.14 9.23
N PRO A 34 -5.32 6.27 9.46
CA PRO A 34 -6.01 7.56 9.52
C PRO A 34 -5.50 8.51 10.61
N GLU A 35 -5.06 7.97 11.73
CA GLU A 35 -4.54 8.77 12.84
C GLU A 35 -3.14 9.31 12.54
N ASP A 36 -2.24 8.49 12.01
CA ASP A 36 -0.90 8.91 11.61
C ASP A 36 -0.96 9.87 10.41
N TYR A 37 -1.92 9.66 9.50
CA TYR A 37 -2.17 10.57 8.41
C TYR A 37 -2.59 11.95 8.90
N ARG A 38 -3.55 12.04 9.82
CA ARG A 38 -3.96 13.31 10.44
C ARG A 38 -2.80 13.98 11.18
N TYR A 39 -1.98 13.19 11.87
CA TYR A 39 -0.78 13.68 12.55
C TYR A 39 0.20 14.34 11.57
N LEU A 40 0.48 13.71 10.43
CA LEU A 40 1.36 14.26 9.39
C LEU A 40 0.74 15.40 8.56
N LYS A 41 -0.58 15.59 8.60
CA LYS A 41 -1.24 16.76 8.00
C LYS A 41 -1.02 18.04 8.78
N ASP A 42 -0.66 17.95 10.05
CA ASP A 42 -0.23 19.08 10.84
C ASP A 42 1.24 19.40 10.52
N MET A 43 1.50 20.62 10.06
CA MET A 43 2.83 21.05 9.61
C MET A 43 3.88 20.95 10.73
N HIS A 44 3.52 21.22 11.98
CA HIS A 44 4.43 21.13 13.11
C HIS A 44 4.95 19.71 13.32
N TYR A 45 4.06 18.70 13.26
CA TYR A 45 4.45 17.32 13.41
C TYR A 45 5.12 16.76 12.16
N TYR A 46 4.70 17.21 10.98
CA TYR A 46 5.37 16.88 9.72
C TYR A 46 6.86 17.28 9.77
N GLU A 47 7.15 18.51 10.15
CA GLU A 47 8.52 19.01 10.24
C GLU A 47 9.36 18.23 11.26
N GLN A 48 8.79 17.82 12.39
CA GLN A 48 9.48 17.02 13.39
C GLN A 48 9.85 15.62 12.85
N VAL A 49 8.89 14.96 12.20
CA VAL A 49 9.09 13.64 11.60
C VAL A 49 10.09 13.71 10.45
N ASP A 50 9.96 14.71 9.57
CA ASP A 50 10.88 14.90 8.45
C ASP A 50 12.31 15.18 8.93
N ALA A 51 12.49 16.08 9.89
CA ALA A 51 13.80 16.39 10.46
C ALA A 51 14.48 15.16 11.09
N TYR A 52 13.70 14.29 11.72
CA TYR A 52 14.22 13.05 12.28
C TYR A 52 14.62 12.06 11.18
N LEU A 53 13.73 11.80 10.23
CA LEU A 53 13.96 10.87 9.11
C LEU A 53 15.09 11.35 8.19
N TYR A 54 15.20 12.66 7.98
CA TYR A 54 16.28 13.26 7.18
C TYR A 54 17.67 12.92 7.74
N LYS A 55 17.83 12.95 9.08
CA LYS A 55 19.08 12.54 9.75
C LYS A 55 19.44 11.07 9.51
N LEU A 56 18.44 10.23 9.24
CA LEU A 56 18.63 8.83 8.88
C LEU A 56 18.85 8.61 7.36
N GLY A 57 18.85 9.69 6.57
CA GLY A 57 18.92 9.64 5.12
C GLY A 57 17.63 9.10 4.47
N ARG A 58 16.50 9.31 5.13
CA ARG A 58 15.17 8.83 4.77
C ARG A 58 14.14 9.98 4.77
N PRO A 59 14.27 10.99 3.88
CA PRO A 59 13.38 12.14 3.89
C PRO A 59 11.92 11.73 3.73
N LEU A 60 11.04 12.48 4.41
CA LEU A 60 9.61 12.33 4.29
C LEU A 60 9.13 12.97 2.97
N VAL A 61 8.31 12.24 2.23
CA VAL A 61 7.78 12.67 0.93
C VAL A 61 6.27 12.47 0.90
N THR A 62 5.59 13.40 0.22
CA THR A 62 4.15 13.31 -0.05
C THR A 62 3.93 12.79 -1.48
N THR A 63 2.95 11.92 -1.69
CA THR A 63 2.55 11.51 -3.04
C THR A 63 2.07 12.70 -3.88
N GLN A 64 2.23 12.66 -5.21
CA GLN A 64 1.88 13.78 -6.10
C GLN A 64 0.40 14.18 -5.98
N ASP A 65 -0.48 13.23 -5.70
CA ASP A 65 -1.91 13.49 -5.45
C ASP A 65 -2.22 13.98 -4.03
N ASN A 66 -1.21 14.16 -3.18
CA ASN A 66 -1.31 14.59 -1.77
C ASN A 66 -2.16 13.65 -0.87
N ARG A 67 -2.31 12.38 -1.25
CA ARG A 67 -3.11 11.40 -0.52
C ARG A 67 -2.33 10.50 0.42
N GLY A 68 -0.99 10.53 0.34
CA GLY A 68 -0.16 9.67 1.18
C GLY A 68 1.20 10.28 1.50
N PHE A 69 1.81 9.77 2.57
CA PHE A 69 3.16 10.07 3.01
C PHE A 69 3.99 8.77 3.01
N TYR A 70 5.22 8.88 2.57
CA TYR A 70 6.19 7.78 2.60
C TYR A 70 7.59 8.32 2.84
N CYS A 71 8.55 7.47 3.20
CA CYS A 71 9.93 7.93 3.26
C CYS A 71 10.72 7.42 2.04
N ALA A 72 11.40 8.34 1.39
CA ALA A 72 12.31 8.07 0.29
C ALA A 72 13.70 7.65 0.81
N PHE A 73 14.58 7.29 -0.11
CA PHE A 73 16.00 7.10 0.19
C PHE A 73 16.77 8.30 -0.34
N ASN A 74 17.53 8.96 0.54
CA ASN A 74 18.52 9.91 0.09
C ASN A 74 19.71 9.16 -0.52
N GLU A 75 20.56 9.86 -1.27
CA GLU A 75 21.67 9.31 -2.02
C GLU A 75 22.39 8.13 -1.35
N LEU A 76 22.60 7.07 -2.13
CA LEU A 76 23.14 5.77 -1.71
C LEU A 76 24.68 5.82 -1.61
N ASN A 77 25.20 6.70 -0.75
CA ASN A 77 26.64 6.98 -0.67
C ASN A 77 27.49 5.91 0.02
N THR A 78 26.89 4.86 0.57
CA THR A 78 27.62 3.75 1.20
C THR A 78 27.20 2.38 0.68
N SER A 79 28.15 1.45 0.57
CA SER A 79 27.88 0.08 0.12
C SER A 79 26.84 -0.67 0.96
N LYS A 80 26.77 -0.42 2.28
CA LYS A 80 25.75 -0.99 3.17
C LYS A 80 24.36 -0.44 2.89
N LYS A 81 24.22 0.86 2.63
CA LYS A 81 22.94 1.49 2.26
C LYS A 81 22.47 0.98 0.90
N ARG A 82 23.36 0.82 -0.08
CA ARG A 82 23.03 0.20 -1.37
C ARG A 82 22.51 -1.21 -1.24
N ALA A 83 23.13 -2.05 -0.42
CA ALA A 83 22.72 -3.44 -0.22
C ALA A 83 21.35 -3.55 0.45
N SER A 84 21.05 -2.72 1.45
CA SER A 84 19.73 -2.71 2.11
C SER A 84 18.63 -2.18 1.19
N THR A 85 18.92 -1.15 0.40
CA THR A 85 18.00 -0.59 -0.58
C THR A 85 17.73 -1.55 -1.72
N LEU A 86 18.78 -2.25 -2.22
CA LEU A 86 18.61 -3.30 -3.22
C LEU A 86 17.69 -4.42 -2.76
N LYS A 87 17.80 -4.88 -1.51
CA LYS A 87 16.88 -5.90 -0.97
C LYS A 87 15.41 -5.43 -0.93
N VAL A 88 15.18 -4.18 -0.53
CA VAL A 88 13.83 -3.58 -0.57
C VAL A 88 13.35 -3.48 -2.01
N PHE A 89 14.22 -3.04 -2.91
CA PHE A 89 13.91 -2.90 -4.33
C PHE A 89 13.65 -4.25 -5.00
N GLU A 90 14.44 -5.27 -4.69
CA GLU A 90 14.25 -6.63 -5.18
C GLU A 90 12.90 -7.21 -4.75
N SER A 91 12.48 -7.00 -3.50
CA SER A 91 11.16 -7.44 -3.04
C SER A 91 10.02 -6.72 -3.77
N TRP A 92 10.21 -5.45 -4.11
CA TRP A 92 9.25 -4.67 -4.90
C TRP A 92 9.19 -5.13 -6.36
N VAL A 93 10.34 -5.39 -6.97
CA VAL A 93 10.43 -5.83 -8.38
C VAL A 93 9.76 -7.19 -8.58
N VAL A 94 9.92 -8.11 -7.64
CA VAL A 94 9.26 -9.43 -7.70
C VAL A 94 7.74 -9.32 -7.75
N ASP A 95 7.17 -8.38 -6.99
CA ASP A 95 5.72 -8.18 -6.95
C ASP A 95 5.21 -7.22 -8.04
N LEU A 96 6.08 -6.36 -8.58
CA LEU A 96 5.70 -5.28 -9.49
C LEU A 96 4.99 -5.80 -10.76
N GLU A 97 5.47 -6.88 -11.34
CA GLU A 97 4.82 -7.48 -12.52
C GLU A 97 3.40 -7.95 -12.21
N GLY A 98 3.20 -8.61 -11.07
CA GLY A 98 1.88 -9.04 -10.62
C GLY A 98 0.95 -7.86 -10.34
N VAL A 99 1.47 -6.80 -9.73
CA VAL A 99 0.75 -5.55 -9.45
C VAL A 99 0.33 -4.84 -10.74
N ILE A 100 1.20 -4.76 -11.75
CA ILE A 100 0.88 -4.16 -13.06
C ILE A 100 -0.20 -4.99 -13.78
N GLU A 101 -0.08 -6.32 -13.75
CA GLU A 101 -1.11 -7.19 -14.35
C GLU A 101 -2.46 -7.06 -13.63
N TRP A 102 -2.45 -6.91 -12.30
CA TRP A 102 -3.64 -6.63 -11.52
C TRP A 102 -4.30 -5.31 -11.93
N LEU A 103 -3.53 -4.22 -12.05
CA LEU A 103 -4.05 -2.93 -12.53
C LEU A 103 -4.71 -3.03 -13.90
N ARG A 104 -4.10 -3.79 -14.81
CA ARG A 104 -4.67 -4.05 -16.15
C ARG A 104 -5.97 -4.82 -16.07
N LEU A 105 -6.03 -5.88 -15.24
CA LEU A 105 -7.24 -6.68 -15.04
C LEU A 105 -8.37 -5.82 -14.48
N VAL A 106 -8.15 -5.11 -13.38
CA VAL A 106 -9.19 -4.28 -12.75
C VAL A 106 -9.71 -3.21 -13.72
N ARG A 107 -8.81 -2.56 -14.46
CA ARG A 107 -9.20 -1.58 -15.48
C ARG A 107 -10.01 -2.19 -16.62
N SER A 108 -9.71 -3.43 -17.00
CA SER A 108 -10.42 -4.12 -18.08
C SER A 108 -11.82 -4.59 -17.68
N VAL A 109 -12.01 -4.92 -16.40
CA VAL A 109 -13.33 -5.32 -15.88
C VAL A 109 -14.18 -4.14 -15.42
N ASP A 110 -13.58 -2.97 -15.19
CA ASP A 110 -14.34 -1.74 -14.91
C ASP A 110 -14.98 -1.22 -16.21
N LYS A 111 -16.31 -1.10 -16.21
CA LYS A 111 -17.09 -0.62 -17.38
C LYS A 111 -16.65 0.75 -17.87
N GLU A 112 -16.12 1.58 -17.00
CA GLU A 112 -15.64 2.93 -17.32
C GLU A 112 -14.11 2.98 -17.53
N SER A 113 -13.43 1.82 -17.41
CA SER A 113 -11.97 1.72 -17.53
C SER A 113 -11.21 2.71 -16.64
N ARG A 114 -11.75 3.00 -15.44
CA ARG A 114 -11.16 3.95 -14.50
C ARG A 114 -9.87 3.38 -13.90
N PRO A 115 -8.87 4.23 -13.64
CA PRO A 115 -7.67 3.81 -12.93
C PRO A 115 -8.00 3.49 -11.47
N LEU A 116 -7.31 2.50 -10.91
CA LEU A 116 -7.37 2.18 -9.49
C LEU A 116 -6.56 3.23 -8.71
N VAL A 117 -7.25 4.06 -7.94
CA VAL A 117 -6.66 5.13 -7.13
C VAL A 117 -7.05 5.00 -5.65
N ALA A 118 -6.37 5.70 -4.78
CA ALA A 118 -6.71 5.73 -3.35
C ALA A 118 -8.19 6.09 -3.14
N GLY A 119 -8.88 5.31 -2.30
CA GLY A 119 -10.30 5.46 -2.04
C GLY A 119 -11.24 4.67 -2.97
N THR A 120 -10.71 4.04 -4.04
CA THR A 120 -11.54 3.17 -4.89
C THR A 120 -11.98 1.94 -4.11
N ALA A 121 -13.30 1.70 -4.07
CA ALA A 121 -13.86 0.50 -3.49
C ALA A 121 -13.84 -0.66 -4.50
N LEU A 122 -13.52 -1.85 -4.01
CA LEU A 122 -13.56 -3.11 -4.76
C LEU A 122 -14.42 -4.11 -4.03
N ASN A 123 -15.26 -4.84 -4.79
CA ASN A 123 -16.09 -5.92 -4.27
C ASN A 123 -15.63 -7.25 -4.90
N GLU A 124 -15.31 -8.23 -4.06
CA GLU A 124 -14.81 -9.54 -4.52
C GLU A 124 -15.82 -10.26 -5.41
N SER A 125 -17.11 -10.21 -5.08
CA SER A 125 -18.14 -10.92 -5.85
C SER A 125 -18.35 -10.29 -7.23
N GLU A 126 -18.29 -8.97 -7.34
CA GLU A 126 -18.39 -8.26 -8.62
C GLU A 126 -17.18 -8.54 -9.50
N LEU A 127 -15.97 -8.50 -8.92
CA LEU A 127 -14.74 -8.87 -9.63
C LEU A 127 -14.76 -10.32 -10.10
N LEU A 128 -15.21 -11.23 -9.24
CA LEU A 128 -15.31 -12.65 -9.61
C LEU A 128 -16.26 -12.86 -10.77
N SER A 129 -17.45 -12.28 -10.72
CA SER A 129 -18.43 -12.37 -11.80
C SER A 129 -17.85 -11.88 -13.12
N ALA A 130 -17.18 -10.73 -13.12
CA ALA A 130 -16.56 -10.16 -14.31
C ALA A 130 -15.39 -11.04 -14.84
N ILE A 131 -14.61 -11.63 -13.95
CA ILE A 131 -13.50 -12.54 -14.32
C ILE A 131 -14.05 -13.83 -14.95
N GLU A 132 -15.12 -14.39 -14.41
CA GLU A 132 -15.73 -15.64 -14.90
C GLU A 132 -16.41 -15.49 -16.27
N GLU A 133 -16.72 -14.25 -16.70
CA GLU A 133 -17.28 -13.98 -18.03
C GLU A 133 -16.28 -14.16 -19.18
N SER A 134 -14.97 -14.22 -18.89
CA SER A 134 -13.93 -14.28 -19.92
C SER A 134 -12.82 -15.28 -19.60
N SER A 135 -12.56 -16.19 -20.51
CA SER A 135 -11.43 -17.12 -20.41
C SER A 135 -10.08 -16.39 -20.32
N ALA A 136 -9.95 -15.21 -20.97
CA ALA A 136 -8.75 -14.39 -20.89
C ALA A 136 -8.52 -13.85 -19.47
N TYR A 137 -9.58 -13.42 -18.78
CA TYR A 137 -9.49 -12.93 -17.41
C TYR A 137 -9.23 -14.07 -16.42
N LEU A 138 -9.78 -15.28 -16.66
CA LEU A 138 -9.48 -16.46 -15.88
C LEU A 138 -7.98 -16.82 -15.94
N HIS A 139 -7.40 -16.81 -17.12
CA HIS A 139 -5.95 -17.01 -17.27
C HIS A 139 -5.12 -15.88 -16.65
N GLN A 140 -5.63 -14.65 -16.73
CA GLN A 140 -4.91 -13.50 -16.16
C GLN A 140 -4.87 -13.56 -14.64
N ILE A 141 -5.98 -13.85 -13.94
CA ILE A 141 -5.99 -13.98 -12.47
C ILE A 141 -5.11 -15.14 -12.00
N GLU A 142 -5.05 -16.22 -12.76
CA GLU A 142 -4.19 -17.37 -12.48
C GLU A 142 -2.69 -16.98 -12.55
N ARG A 143 -2.29 -16.24 -13.60
CA ARG A 143 -0.92 -15.70 -13.73
C ARG A 143 -0.57 -14.74 -12.60
N ILE A 144 -1.48 -13.82 -12.22
CA ILE A 144 -1.26 -12.88 -11.13
C ILE A 144 -1.04 -13.64 -9.81
N ALA A 145 -1.88 -14.62 -9.49
CA ALA A 145 -1.74 -15.46 -8.32
C ALA A 145 -0.38 -16.19 -8.28
N HIS A 146 0.06 -16.69 -9.43
CA HIS A 146 1.36 -17.34 -9.57
C HIS A 146 2.51 -16.37 -9.33
N LYS A 147 2.45 -15.16 -9.91
CA LYS A 147 3.48 -14.12 -9.73
C LYS A 147 3.60 -13.70 -8.26
N PHE A 148 2.50 -13.60 -7.54
CA PHE A 148 2.50 -13.34 -6.10
C PHE A 148 2.89 -14.56 -5.24
N LYS A 149 3.23 -15.69 -5.87
CA LYS A 149 3.51 -16.95 -5.17
C LYS A 149 2.38 -17.36 -4.21
N ARG A 150 1.17 -16.96 -4.53
CA ARG A 150 -0.07 -17.23 -3.80
C ARG A 150 -0.92 -18.23 -4.58
N GLY A 151 -0.36 -19.38 -4.93
CA GLY A 151 -1.10 -20.48 -5.48
C GLY A 151 -2.10 -21.01 -4.43
N GLY A 152 -3.28 -20.41 -4.31
CA GLY A 152 -4.30 -20.78 -3.33
C GLY A 152 -4.51 -22.30 -3.27
N LYS A 153 -4.81 -22.82 -2.09
CA LYS A 153 -5.04 -24.27 -1.84
C LYS A 153 -6.25 -24.85 -2.61
N GLY A 154 -7.04 -23.99 -3.28
CA GLY A 154 -8.22 -24.35 -4.03
C GLY A 154 -8.03 -24.26 -5.54
N VAL A 155 -8.83 -25.04 -6.26
CA VAL A 155 -8.95 -25.00 -7.72
C VAL A 155 -10.07 -24.00 -8.06
N GLY A 156 -9.81 -23.08 -9.00
CA GLY A 156 -10.82 -22.17 -9.54
C GLY A 156 -10.55 -20.67 -9.33
N ALA A 157 -11.28 -19.84 -10.06
CA ALA A 157 -11.12 -18.40 -10.11
C ALA A 157 -11.29 -17.71 -8.75
N ARG A 158 -12.30 -18.13 -7.98
CA ARG A 158 -12.57 -17.59 -6.64
C ARG A 158 -11.36 -17.72 -5.73
N SER A 159 -10.78 -18.93 -5.64
CA SER A 159 -9.62 -19.19 -4.78
C SER A 159 -8.42 -18.35 -5.19
N LYS A 160 -8.19 -18.17 -6.49
CA LYS A 160 -7.10 -17.34 -7.02
C LYS A 160 -7.33 -15.86 -6.73
N LEU A 161 -8.55 -15.38 -6.96
CA LEU A 161 -8.92 -13.98 -6.65
C LEU A 161 -8.77 -13.66 -5.16
N THR A 162 -9.30 -14.52 -4.28
CA THR A 162 -9.16 -14.34 -2.82
C THR A 162 -7.69 -14.30 -2.41
N ALA A 163 -6.85 -15.18 -2.95
CA ALA A 163 -5.42 -15.20 -2.66
C ALA A 163 -4.69 -13.92 -3.14
N VAL A 164 -5.07 -13.41 -4.32
CA VAL A 164 -4.54 -12.14 -4.86
C VAL A 164 -4.97 -10.96 -4.01
N LEU A 165 -6.26 -10.85 -3.67
CA LEU A 165 -6.77 -9.77 -2.81
C LEU A 165 -6.12 -9.78 -1.44
N GLN A 166 -5.94 -10.96 -0.83
CA GLN A 166 -5.24 -11.08 0.44
C GLN A 166 -3.77 -10.65 0.35
N HIS A 167 -3.07 -10.99 -0.73
CA HIS A 167 -1.71 -10.52 -0.97
C HIS A 167 -1.63 -8.99 -1.05
N LEU A 168 -2.57 -8.37 -1.76
CA LEU A 168 -2.64 -6.91 -1.88
C LEU A 168 -2.98 -6.23 -0.54
N VAL A 169 -3.74 -6.89 0.34
CA VAL A 169 -3.97 -6.44 1.71
C VAL A 169 -2.69 -6.56 2.53
N ASP A 170 -2.04 -7.73 2.52
CA ASP A 170 -0.81 -8.00 3.28
C ASP A 170 0.34 -7.05 2.89
N THR A 171 0.37 -6.62 1.64
CA THR A 171 1.38 -5.69 1.10
C THR A 171 0.98 -4.22 1.15
N GLY A 172 -0.20 -3.90 1.70
CA GLY A 172 -0.65 -2.53 1.97
C GLY A 172 -1.27 -1.80 0.77
N PHE A 173 -1.53 -2.46 -0.35
CA PHE A 173 -2.22 -1.87 -1.51
C PHE A 173 -3.74 -1.76 -1.30
N LEU A 174 -4.32 -2.70 -0.56
CA LEU A 174 -5.74 -2.70 -0.22
C LEU A 174 -5.91 -2.75 1.30
N LYS A 175 -7.06 -2.27 1.76
CA LYS A 175 -7.55 -2.47 3.12
C LYS A 175 -8.89 -3.19 3.04
N SER A 176 -9.05 -4.27 3.82
CA SER A 176 -10.33 -4.95 3.97
C SER A 176 -11.31 -4.07 4.73
N MET A 177 -12.56 -4.04 4.29
CA MET A 177 -13.65 -3.27 4.87
C MET A 177 -14.72 -4.20 5.45
N GLY A 178 -15.18 -3.87 6.65
CA GLY A 178 -16.22 -4.65 7.32
C GLY A 178 -15.73 -6.02 7.82
N SER A 179 -16.66 -6.82 8.32
CA SER A 179 -16.40 -8.14 8.91
C SER A 179 -16.50 -9.30 7.92
N THR A 180 -17.04 -9.07 6.73
CA THR A 180 -17.28 -10.13 5.73
C THR A 180 -16.05 -10.49 4.90
N GLY A 181 -15.02 -9.63 4.89
CA GLY A 181 -13.79 -9.85 4.12
C GLY A 181 -13.98 -9.84 2.60
N THR A 182 -15.12 -9.34 2.09
CA THR A 182 -15.46 -9.33 0.66
C THR A 182 -15.39 -7.95 0.02
N GLN A 183 -15.19 -6.91 0.84
CA GLN A 183 -15.06 -5.53 0.40
C GLN A 183 -13.69 -4.99 0.75
N PHE A 184 -13.11 -4.26 -0.18
CA PHE A 184 -11.78 -3.70 -0.07
C PHE A 184 -11.80 -2.25 -0.53
N ILE A 185 -10.83 -1.47 -0.03
CA ILE A 185 -10.61 -0.10 -0.46
C ILE A 185 -9.13 0.09 -0.80
N ALA A 186 -8.86 0.74 -1.92
CA ALA A 186 -7.52 1.02 -2.38
C ALA A 186 -6.84 2.07 -1.52
N THR A 187 -5.57 1.84 -1.14
CA THR A 187 -4.75 2.79 -0.36
C THR A 187 -3.97 3.73 -1.27
N ALA A 188 -3.32 4.75 -0.70
CA ALA A 188 -2.43 5.63 -1.45
C ALA A 188 -1.11 4.97 -1.90
N LYS A 189 -0.89 3.70 -1.59
CA LYS A 189 0.25 2.95 -2.15
C LYS A 189 0.16 2.82 -3.68
N TRP A 190 -1.04 2.83 -4.24
CA TRP A 190 -1.23 2.94 -5.69
C TRP A 190 -0.74 4.26 -6.25
N SER A 191 -0.96 5.38 -5.55
CA SER A 191 -0.46 6.70 -5.95
C SER A 191 1.07 6.69 -6.06
N LEU A 192 1.76 6.05 -5.11
CA LEU A 192 3.21 5.91 -5.16
C LEU A 192 3.71 5.19 -6.42
N LEU A 193 2.97 4.20 -6.94
CA LEU A 193 3.32 3.53 -8.19
C LEU A 193 3.17 4.42 -9.42
N TYR A 194 2.22 5.35 -9.39
CA TYR A 194 2.02 6.28 -10.51
C TYR A 194 3.03 7.44 -10.49
N ASP A 195 3.69 7.67 -9.35
CA ASP A 195 4.71 8.72 -9.17
C ASP A 195 6.10 8.30 -9.69
N GLN A 196 6.28 7.02 -10.08
CA GLN A 196 7.53 6.46 -10.60
C GLN A 196 7.58 6.56 -12.13
#